data_7db285ce78d323a3d1f691472baaa851
#
_entry.id   7db285ce78d323a3d1f691472baaa851
#
_cell.length_a   1.000
_cell.length_b   1.000
_cell.length_c   1.000
_cell.angle_alpha   90.00
_cell.angle_beta   90.00
_cell.angle_gamma   90.00
#
_symmetry.space_group_name_H-M   'P 1'
#
loop_
_entity.id
_entity.type
_entity.pdbx_description
1 polymer ?
#
loop_
_entity_poly.entity_id
_entity_poly.type
_entity_poly.pdbx_seq_one_letter_code
_entity_poly.pdbx_strand_id
1 'polypeptide(L)'
;STALPFRDNPRVAKGVKRALLLFALGYLLRFPSPSIIGVFSAPDEQWRAFWTVDALQSIGMGILLLLLGAFLSEKLRLNDLAVFGCGGLFFFVCAPFFEQMDWSGWLPAPIAAYFYSGSGSLFPLFPWAGYVMIGGVLGAYLAGADRRPEPSGLSRRLIVVGMALLALYYYAGHLKAAGNGSAQFWASNPDLAILRLGSVLILIVPIALLSARVRAVPPTLLTVGRRTLPIYLLHLVILYGSPWNPGINQLCDKCLPIWPSLAAALLMQVLMIGLTVAYDKIEFRKLMAKSPIRELTKRPHKEQKAAPPLPQRVGNDAEMPRRS
;
A
#
# COMPACT_ATOMS: atom_id res chain seq x y z
N SER A 1 -18.98 13.86 -13.79
CA SER A 1 -18.58 12.44 -13.68
C SER A 1 -19.54 11.77 -12.71
N THR A 2 -20.47 10.96 -13.22
CA THR A 2 -21.39 10.16 -12.40
C THR A 2 -20.59 9.07 -11.73
N ALA A 3 -20.01 9.36 -10.57
CA ALA A 3 -19.41 8.35 -9.71
C ALA A 3 -20.55 7.40 -9.28
N LEU A 4 -20.31 6.07 -9.43
CA LEU A 4 -21.26 5.08 -8.94
C LEU A 4 -21.43 5.22 -7.42
N PRO A 5 -22.65 5.05 -6.87
CA PRO A 5 -22.88 5.00 -5.44
C PRO A 5 -21.93 4.02 -4.75
N PHE A 6 -21.55 4.28 -3.50
CA PHE A 6 -20.60 3.46 -2.75
C PHE A 6 -20.97 1.97 -2.77
N ARG A 7 -22.25 1.64 -2.62
CA ARG A 7 -22.76 0.24 -2.62
C ARG A 7 -22.53 -0.47 -3.95
N ASP A 8 -22.70 0.23 -5.07
CA ASP A 8 -22.63 -0.35 -6.41
C ASP A 8 -21.22 -0.27 -7.02
N ASN A 9 -20.28 0.32 -6.28
CA ASN A 9 -18.92 0.51 -6.75
C ASN A 9 -18.08 -0.77 -6.55
N PRO A 10 -17.69 -1.46 -7.64
CA PRO A 10 -16.91 -2.71 -7.55
C PRO A 10 -15.53 -2.53 -6.90
N ARG A 11 -15.05 -1.27 -6.77
CA ARG A 11 -13.78 -0.94 -6.09
C ARG A 11 -13.89 -1.15 -4.59
N VAL A 12 -15.07 -0.97 -3.99
CA VAL A 12 -15.31 -1.18 -2.55
C VAL A 12 -15.09 -2.65 -2.20
N ALA A 13 -15.75 -3.56 -2.91
CA ALA A 13 -15.58 -5.01 -2.69
C ALA A 13 -14.12 -5.47 -2.89
N LYS A 14 -13.42 -4.91 -3.91
CA LYS A 14 -11.99 -5.16 -4.11
C LYS A 14 -11.14 -4.62 -2.96
N GLY A 15 -11.47 -3.44 -2.43
CA GLY A 15 -10.80 -2.85 -1.28
C GLY A 15 -10.94 -3.71 -0.03
N VAL A 16 -12.17 -4.14 0.30
CA VAL A 16 -12.43 -5.04 1.44
C VAL A 16 -11.68 -6.36 1.28
N LYS A 17 -11.75 -7.02 0.10
CA LYS A 17 -11.00 -8.25 -0.16
C LYS A 17 -9.49 -8.07 0.02
N ARG A 18 -8.95 -6.93 -0.41
CA ARG A 18 -7.52 -6.61 -0.24
C ARG A 18 -7.17 -6.39 1.23
N ALA A 19 -8.00 -5.70 2.00
CA ALA A 19 -7.79 -5.51 3.43
C ALA A 19 -7.80 -6.86 4.16
N LEU A 20 -8.78 -7.71 3.90
CA LEU A 20 -8.86 -9.06 4.49
C LEU A 20 -7.65 -9.92 4.12
N LEU A 21 -7.19 -9.87 2.87
CA LEU A 21 -5.96 -10.56 2.44
C LEU A 21 -4.73 -10.07 3.22
N LEU A 22 -4.59 -8.75 3.43
CA LEU A 22 -3.49 -8.18 4.18
C LEU A 22 -3.52 -8.60 5.65
N PHE A 23 -4.70 -8.64 6.30
CA PHE A 23 -4.84 -9.19 7.64
C PHE A 23 -4.44 -10.67 7.69
N ALA A 24 -4.97 -11.48 6.79
CA ALA A 24 -4.66 -12.91 6.74
C ALA A 24 -3.15 -13.15 6.58
N LEU A 25 -2.49 -12.45 5.66
CA LEU A 25 -1.06 -12.56 5.42
C LEU A 25 -0.24 -12.04 6.61
N GLY A 26 -0.64 -10.93 7.23
CA GLY A 26 0.06 -10.38 8.38
C GLY A 26 0.04 -11.31 9.59
N TYR A 27 -1.14 -11.88 9.90
CA TYR A 27 -1.25 -12.85 10.98
C TYR A 27 -0.62 -14.21 10.63
N LEU A 28 -0.65 -14.62 9.35
CA LEU A 28 0.04 -15.83 8.92
C LEU A 28 1.55 -15.75 9.13
N LEU A 29 2.18 -14.62 8.84
CA LEU A 29 3.61 -14.41 9.05
C LEU A 29 4.03 -14.51 10.51
N ARG A 30 3.14 -14.20 11.45
CA ARG A 30 3.36 -14.24 12.89
C ARG A 30 2.63 -15.39 13.58
N PHE A 31 2.26 -16.42 12.83
CA PHE A 31 1.54 -17.56 13.38
C PHE A 31 2.32 -18.21 14.53
N PRO A 32 1.68 -18.54 15.67
CA PRO A 32 2.40 -18.88 16.90
C PRO A 32 3.11 -20.25 16.86
N SER A 33 2.88 -21.07 15.84
CA SER A 33 3.51 -22.40 15.72
C SER A 33 3.65 -22.81 14.27
N PRO A 34 4.69 -23.58 13.89
CA PRO A 34 4.81 -24.14 12.55
C PRO A 34 3.77 -25.23 12.25
N SER A 35 3.09 -25.78 13.26
CA SER A 35 2.04 -26.78 13.10
C SER A 35 0.74 -26.35 13.74
N ILE A 36 -0.39 -26.77 13.16
CA ILE A 36 -1.73 -26.46 13.69
C ILE A 36 -1.95 -27.07 15.09
N ILE A 37 -1.39 -28.25 15.34
CA ILE A 37 -1.49 -28.92 16.66
C ILE A 37 -0.66 -28.18 17.70
N GLY A 38 0.54 -27.69 17.33
CA GLY A 38 1.43 -26.93 18.21
C GLY A 38 0.87 -25.59 18.68
N VAL A 39 -0.17 -25.06 18.01
CA VAL A 39 -0.86 -23.82 18.43
C VAL A 39 -1.44 -23.93 19.83
N PHE A 40 -1.98 -25.10 20.20
CA PHE A 40 -2.60 -25.31 21.52
C PHE A 40 -1.59 -25.38 22.66
N SER A 41 -0.32 -25.62 22.34
CA SER A 41 0.79 -25.66 23.30
C SER A 41 1.75 -24.48 23.16
N ALA A 42 1.40 -23.49 22.34
CA ALA A 42 2.23 -22.31 22.12
C ALA A 42 2.31 -21.45 23.38
N PRO A 43 3.52 -21.00 23.78
CA PRO A 43 3.70 -20.08 24.92
C PRO A 43 2.96 -18.76 24.73
N ASP A 44 2.59 -18.13 25.86
CA ASP A 44 1.89 -16.83 25.86
C ASP A 44 2.66 -15.73 25.11
N GLU A 45 3.99 -15.79 25.12
CA GLU A 45 4.85 -14.85 24.40
C GLU A 45 4.62 -14.93 22.87
N GLN A 46 4.47 -16.15 22.31
CA GLN A 46 4.17 -16.32 20.88
C GLN A 46 2.78 -15.82 20.53
N TRP A 47 1.80 -16.00 21.41
CA TRP A 47 0.48 -15.44 21.24
C TRP A 47 0.47 -13.91 21.33
N ARG A 48 1.25 -13.33 22.23
CA ARG A 48 1.44 -11.86 22.27
C ARG A 48 2.06 -11.35 20.97
N ALA A 49 3.12 -12.01 20.48
CA ALA A 49 3.74 -11.68 19.21
C ALA A 49 2.78 -11.82 18.00
N PHE A 50 1.89 -12.83 18.03
CA PHE A 50 0.87 -13.02 16.99
C PHE A 50 -0.11 -11.85 16.89
N TRP A 51 -0.54 -11.31 18.04
CA TRP A 51 -1.50 -10.21 18.09
C TRP A 51 -0.90 -8.83 17.76
N THR A 52 0.43 -8.70 17.74
CA THR A 52 1.05 -7.41 17.42
C THR A 52 0.71 -6.94 16.02
N VAL A 53 0.51 -5.64 15.88
CA VAL A 53 0.16 -5.00 14.61
C VAL A 53 1.41 -4.60 13.86
N ASP A 54 1.59 -5.21 12.70
CA ASP A 54 2.63 -4.89 11.72
C ASP A 54 2.09 -4.05 10.57
N ALA A 55 2.96 -3.70 9.62
CA ALA A 55 2.61 -2.88 8.47
C ALA A 55 1.45 -3.46 7.64
N LEU A 56 1.36 -4.79 7.47
CA LEU A 56 0.27 -5.42 6.70
C LEU A 56 -1.09 -5.20 7.34
N GLN A 57 -1.21 -5.44 8.66
CA GLN A 57 -2.45 -5.22 9.39
C GLN A 57 -2.80 -3.73 9.42
N SER A 58 -1.79 -2.85 9.64
CA SER A 58 -1.99 -1.40 9.62
C SER A 58 -2.46 -0.89 8.26
N ILE A 59 -1.88 -1.35 7.15
CA ILE A 59 -2.33 -1.01 5.79
C ILE A 59 -3.75 -1.55 5.53
N GLY A 60 -4.04 -2.79 5.97
CA GLY A 60 -5.37 -3.39 5.85
C GLY A 60 -6.43 -2.55 6.56
N MET A 61 -6.16 -2.14 7.80
CA MET A 61 -7.04 -1.26 8.57
C MET A 61 -7.14 0.13 7.93
N GLY A 62 -6.04 0.68 7.43
CA GLY A 62 -6.03 1.95 6.70
C GLY A 62 -6.94 1.93 5.47
N ILE A 63 -6.94 0.83 4.69
CA ILE A 63 -7.88 0.66 3.57
C ILE A 63 -9.34 0.66 4.06
N LEU A 64 -9.65 -0.04 5.16
CA LEU A 64 -11.00 -0.05 5.71
C LEU A 64 -11.43 1.34 6.20
N LEU A 65 -10.52 2.09 6.82
CA LEU A 65 -10.77 3.48 7.25
C LEU A 65 -11.02 4.41 6.06
N LEU A 66 -10.28 4.27 4.96
CA LEU A 66 -10.55 5.02 3.73
C LEU A 66 -11.93 4.68 3.14
N LEU A 67 -12.30 3.39 3.12
CA LEU A 67 -13.63 2.98 2.68
C LEU A 67 -14.73 3.51 3.60
N LEU A 68 -14.52 3.48 4.89
CA LEU A 68 -15.43 4.08 5.88
C LEU A 68 -15.55 5.59 5.67
N GLY A 69 -14.45 6.30 5.49
CA GLY A 69 -14.44 7.74 5.19
C GLY A 69 -15.23 8.07 3.91
N ALA A 70 -15.01 7.31 2.83
CA ALA A 70 -15.75 7.47 1.59
C ALA A 70 -17.26 7.17 1.75
N PHE A 71 -17.61 6.15 2.53
CA PHE A 71 -19.00 5.85 2.86
C PHE A 71 -19.66 6.97 3.68
N LEU A 72 -18.96 7.51 4.68
CA LEU A 72 -19.45 8.59 5.53
C LEU A 72 -19.61 9.90 4.74
N SER A 73 -18.66 10.22 3.85
CA SER A 73 -18.77 11.43 3.03
C SER A 73 -19.97 11.37 2.11
N GLU A 74 -20.24 10.22 1.47
CA GLU A 74 -21.44 10.04 0.64
C GLU A 74 -22.73 10.09 1.46
N LYS A 75 -22.80 9.30 2.54
CA LYS A 75 -24.02 9.20 3.38
C LYS A 75 -24.41 10.52 4.04
N LEU A 76 -23.42 11.27 4.55
CA LEU A 76 -23.61 12.54 5.23
C LEU A 76 -23.54 13.74 4.29
N ARG A 77 -23.29 13.51 3.00
CA ARG A 77 -23.10 14.55 1.98
C ARG A 77 -21.99 15.54 2.34
N LEU A 78 -20.91 15.04 2.93
CA LEU A 78 -19.76 15.82 3.32
C LEU A 78 -18.72 15.87 2.19
N ASN A 79 -17.84 16.85 2.27
CA ASN A 79 -16.71 16.94 1.34
C ASN A 79 -15.67 15.86 1.68
N ASP A 80 -15.25 15.05 0.69
CA ASP A 80 -14.24 14.01 0.84
C ASP A 80 -12.94 14.54 1.45
N LEU A 81 -12.48 15.72 1.00
CA LEU A 81 -11.27 16.35 1.53
C LEU A 81 -11.39 16.65 3.02
N ALA A 82 -12.57 17.12 3.46
CA ALA A 82 -12.83 17.42 4.86
C ALA A 82 -12.87 16.14 5.71
N VAL A 83 -13.57 15.08 5.24
CA VAL A 83 -13.68 13.80 5.97
C VAL A 83 -12.30 13.16 6.14
N PHE A 84 -11.52 13.07 5.06
CA PHE A 84 -10.17 12.49 5.14
C PHE A 84 -9.21 13.40 5.91
N GLY A 85 -9.31 14.73 5.75
CA GLY A 85 -8.47 15.69 6.47
C GLY A 85 -8.72 15.66 7.97
N CYS A 86 -9.98 15.72 8.40
CA CYS A 86 -10.36 15.64 9.81
C CYS A 86 -9.99 14.27 10.41
N GLY A 87 -10.19 13.17 9.65
CA GLY A 87 -9.77 11.83 10.07
C GLY A 87 -8.25 11.74 10.26
N GLY A 88 -7.46 12.27 9.33
CA GLY A 88 -6.01 12.33 9.46
C GLY A 88 -5.56 13.12 10.68
N LEU A 89 -6.14 14.32 10.86
CA LEU A 89 -5.85 15.18 12.01
C LEU A 89 -6.21 14.50 13.32
N PHE A 90 -7.36 13.82 13.39
CA PHE A 90 -7.79 13.05 14.56
C PHE A 90 -6.74 12.03 14.98
N PHE A 91 -6.24 11.20 14.04
CA PHE A 91 -5.23 10.20 14.36
C PHE A 91 -3.90 10.80 14.82
N PHE A 92 -3.50 11.96 14.30
CA PHE A 92 -2.28 12.62 14.75
C PHE A 92 -2.43 13.32 16.09
N VAL A 93 -3.54 14.02 16.33
CA VAL A 93 -3.77 14.76 17.58
C VAL A 93 -4.01 13.80 18.74
N CYS A 94 -4.72 12.70 18.52
CA CYS A 94 -5.00 11.72 19.56
C CYS A 94 -3.83 10.75 19.81
N ALA A 95 -2.82 10.68 18.92
CA ALA A 95 -1.71 9.74 19.04
C ALA A 95 -1.00 9.80 20.42
N PRO A 96 -0.63 10.97 20.98
CA PRO A 96 0.02 11.03 22.29
C PRO A 96 -0.86 10.47 23.43
N PHE A 97 -2.16 10.69 23.37
CA PHE A 97 -3.10 10.18 24.36
C PHE A 97 -3.17 8.64 24.31
N PHE A 98 -3.35 8.09 23.12
CA PHE A 98 -3.45 6.64 22.95
C PHE A 98 -2.15 5.91 23.29
N GLU A 99 -1.00 6.52 23.02
CA GLU A 99 0.30 5.93 23.30
C GLU A 99 0.67 5.93 24.78
N GLN A 100 0.17 6.88 25.57
CA GLN A 100 0.45 6.98 27.00
C GLN A 100 -0.42 6.06 27.86
N MET A 101 -1.56 5.58 27.36
CA MET A 101 -2.45 4.68 28.08
C MET A 101 -2.05 3.23 27.91
N ASP A 102 -2.02 2.48 29.01
CA ASP A 102 -1.94 1.02 28.95
C ASP A 102 -3.32 0.42 28.66
N TRP A 103 -3.56 0.14 27.38
CA TRP A 103 -4.81 -0.44 26.89
C TRP A 103 -4.94 -1.94 27.23
N SER A 104 -3.84 -2.61 27.58
CA SER A 104 -3.85 -4.05 27.88
C SER A 104 -4.65 -4.39 29.16
N GLY A 105 -4.79 -3.44 30.07
CA GLY A 105 -5.63 -3.58 31.26
C GLY A 105 -7.15 -3.42 31.00
N TRP A 106 -7.53 -2.84 29.85
CA TRP A 106 -8.93 -2.49 29.54
C TRP A 106 -9.48 -3.29 28.36
N LEU A 107 -8.63 -3.69 27.42
CA LEU A 107 -9.03 -4.32 26.18
C LEU A 107 -8.32 -5.67 25.98
N PRO A 108 -8.96 -6.63 25.31
CA PRO A 108 -8.30 -7.85 24.87
C PRO A 108 -7.07 -7.54 24.01
N ALA A 109 -6.00 -8.33 24.15
CA ALA A 109 -4.73 -8.14 23.46
C ALA A 109 -4.86 -7.88 21.95
N PRO A 110 -5.73 -8.59 21.19
CA PRO A 110 -5.92 -8.34 19.75
C PRO A 110 -6.40 -6.92 19.43
N ILE A 111 -7.17 -6.30 20.32
CA ILE A 111 -7.71 -4.95 20.15
C ILE A 111 -6.73 -3.91 20.68
N ALA A 112 -6.18 -4.12 21.87
CA ALA A 112 -5.20 -3.23 22.49
C ALA A 112 -3.99 -2.99 21.57
N ALA A 113 -3.55 -4.03 20.84
CA ALA A 113 -2.44 -3.97 19.91
C ALA A 113 -2.60 -2.93 18.78
N TYR A 114 -3.83 -2.54 18.45
CA TYR A 114 -4.07 -1.48 17.45
C TYR A 114 -3.94 -0.07 18.01
N PHE A 115 -3.92 0.13 19.30
CA PHE A 115 -3.99 1.46 19.91
C PHE A 115 -2.63 2.03 20.32
N TYR A 116 -1.68 1.20 20.75
CA TYR A 116 -0.41 1.68 21.27
C TYR A 116 0.77 0.72 21.03
N SER A 117 1.98 1.27 21.01
CA SER A 117 3.20 0.50 20.74
C SER A 117 3.65 -0.36 21.93
N GLY A 118 3.22 -0.04 23.15
CA GLY A 118 3.54 -0.81 24.37
C GLY A 118 3.07 -2.27 24.33
N SER A 119 2.11 -2.60 23.46
CA SER A 119 1.72 -3.98 23.15
C SER A 119 2.76 -4.78 22.34
N GLY A 120 3.86 -4.15 21.90
CA GLY A 120 4.83 -4.69 20.96
C GLY A 120 4.53 -4.40 19.48
N SER A 121 3.44 -3.67 19.20
CA SER A 121 3.04 -3.30 17.84
C SER A 121 3.97 -2.24 17.26
N LEU A 122 4.46 -2.48 16.02
CA LEU A 122 5.33 -1.55 15.31
C LEU A 122 4.55 -0.47 14.57
N PHE A 123 3.31 -0.77 14.18
CA PHE A 123 2.45 0.10 13.37
C PHE A 123 1.03 0.19 13.93
N PRO A 124 0.83 0.64 15.19
CA PRO A 124 -0.51 0.87 15.73
C PRO A 124 -1.26 1.91 14.91
N LEU A 125 -2.58 2.01 15.04
CA LEU A 125 -3.39 2.97 14.28
C LEU A 125 -2.97 4.43 14.52
N PHE A 126 -2.57 4.75 15.74
CA PHE A 126 -2.08 6.06 16.13
C PHE A 126 -0.55 6.10 16.13
N PRO A 127 0.11 6.90 15.27
CA PRO A 127 -0.43 7.86 14.29
C PRO A 127 -0.60 7.30 12.87
N TRP A 128 -0.36 6.01 12.61
CA TRP A 128 -0.16 5.46 11.26
C TRP A 128 -1.39 5.57 10.36
N ALA A 129 -2.60 5.42 10.89
CA ALA A 129 -3.83 5.64 10.13
C ALA A 129 -3.96 7.09 9.63
N GLY A 130 -3.40 8.05 10.37
CA GLY A 130 -3.35 9.45 9.98
C GLY A 130 -2.68 9.66 8.61
N TYR A 131 -1.55 8.98 8.37
CA TYR A 131 -0.86 9.07 7.07
C TYR A 131 -1.71 8.51 5.94
N VAL A 132 -2.44 7.43 6.18
CA VAL A 132 -3.32 6.82 5.18
C VAL A 132 -4.49 7.75 4.85
N MET A 133 -5.09 8.38 5.88
CA MET A 133 -6.18 9.36 5.69
C MET A 133 -5.70 10.59 4.93
N ILE A 134 -4.51 11.12 5.22
CA ILE A 134 -3.93 12.24 4.44
C ILE A 134 -3.61 11.81 3.00
N GLY A 135 -3.19 10.55 2.79
CA GLY A 135 -3.12 9.97 1.45
C GLY A 135 -4.48 9.97 0.73
N GLY A 136 -5.58 9.75 1.47
CA GLY A 136 -6.96 9.91 0.99
C GLY A 136 -7.28 11.35 0.56
N VAL A 137 -6.82 12.37 1.30
CA VAL A 137 -6.94 13.79 0.90
C VAL A 137 -6.28 14.03 -0.44
N LEU A 138 -5.04 13.57 -0.62
CA LEU A 138 -4.32 13.71 -1.88
C LEU A 138 -5.04 12.99 -3.03
N GLY A 139 -5.53 11.77 -2.76
CA GLY A 139 -6.30 10.98 -3.72
C GLY A 139 -7.60 11.66 -4.15
N ALA A 140 -8.37 12.18 -3.18
CA ALA A 140 -9.61 12.92 -3.44
C ALA A 140 -9.35 14.24 -4.20
N TYR A 141 -8.29 14.96 -3.83
CA TYR A 141 -7.85 16.16 -4.54
C TYR A 141 -7.53 15.87 -6.02
N LEU A 142 -6.76 14.82 -6.29
CA LEU A 142 -6.40 14.42 -7.66
C LEU A 142 -7.60 13.91 -8.46
N ALA A 143 -8.56 13.26 -7.81
CA ALA A 143 -9.78 12.75 -8.44
C ALA A 143 -10.80 13.85 -8.76
N GLY A 144 -10.87 14.89 -7.92
CA GLY A 144 -11.80 16.02 -8.08
C GLY A 144 -11.35 17.08 -9.08
N ALA A 145 -10.11 17.02 -9.57
CA ALA A 145 -9.63 17.93 -10.59
C ALA A 145 -10.24 17.58 -11.96
N ASP A 146 -11.06 18.48 -12.54
CA ASP A 146 -11.67 18.30 -13.87
C ASP A 146 -10.65 18.09 -14.99
N ARG A 147 -9.45 18.59 -14.81
CA ARG A 147 -8.26 18.31 -15.63
C ARG A 147 -7.16 17.77 -14.73
N ARG A 148 -6.43 16.77 -15.21
CA ARG A 148 -5.22 16.34 -14.50
C ARG A 148 -4.36 17.56 -14.20
N PRO A 149 -4.04 17.85 -12.93
CA PRO A 149 -3.27 19.03 -12.60
C PRO A 149 -1.95 18.97 -13.38
N GLU A 150 -1.59 20.10 -13.96
CA GLU A 150 -0.32 20.20 -14.67
C GLU A 150 0.83 19.82 -13.71
N PRO A 151 1.77 18.96 -14.13
CA PRO A 151 2.83 18.47 -13.25
C PRO A 151 3.60 19.58 -12.54
N SER A 152 3.82 20.70 -13.20
CA SER A 152 4.47 21.90 -12.66
C SER A 152 3.64 22.56 -11.55
N GLY A 153 2.33 22.70 -11.75
CA GLY A 153 1.43 23.30 -10.77
C GLY A 153 1.24 22.42 -9.53
N LEU A 154 1.10 21.11 -9.73
CA LEU A 154 1.06 20.13 -8.64
C LEU A 154 2.35 20.15 -7.84
N SER A 155 3.50 20.05 -8.53
CA SER A 155 4.82 20.05 -7.89
C SER A 155 5.05 21.30 -7.05
N ARG A 156 4.68 22.49 -7.53
CA ARG A 156 4.78 23.73 -6.77
C ARG A 156 3.95 23.69 -5.48
N ARG A 157 2.70 23.21 -5.55
CA ARG A 157 1.84 23.06 -4.35
C ARG A 157 2.42 22.08 -3.35
N LEU A 158 2.91 20.93 -3.81
CA LEU A 158 3.52 19.93 -2.94
C LEU A 158 4.80 20.46 -2.27
N ILE A 159 5.63 21.22 -2.99
CA ILE A 159 6.81 21.88 -2.42
C ILE A 159 6.41 22.89 -1.35
N VAL A 160 5.47 23.77 -1.66
CA VAL A 160 5.04 24.83 -0.72
C VAL A 160 4.47 24.21 0.56
N VAL A 161 3.57 23.24 0.43
CA VAL A 161 2.98 22.56 1.60
C VAL A 161 4.05 21.76 2.35
N GLY A 162 4.90 21.01 1.63
CA GLY A 162 5.97 20.23 2.24
C GLY A 162 6.98 21.09 3.00
N MET A 163 7.42 22.21 2.40
CA MET A 163 8.32 23.16 3.05
C MET A 163 7.69 23.84 4.25
N ALA A 164 6.39 24.22 4.16
CA ALA A 164 5.65 24.77 5.29
C ALA A 164 5.58 23.78 6.47
N LEU A 165 5.33 22.50 6.20
CA LEU A 165 5.35 21.46 7.23
C LEU A 165 6.74 21.27 7.85
N LEU A 166 7.82 21.26 7.04
CA LEU A 166 9.18 21.17 7.56
C LEU A 166 9.55 22.40 8.39
N ALA A 167 9.16 23.60 7.96
CA ALA A 167 9.37 24.82 8.73
C ALA A 167 8.59 24.78 10.06
N LEU A 168 7.37 24.28 10.05
CA LEU A 168 6.55 24.09 11.26
C LEU A 168 7.22 23.11 12.23
N TYR A 169 7.72 21.96 11.70
CA TYR A 169 8.47 20.99 12.51
C TYR A 169 9.68 21.62 13.18
N TYR A 170 10.49 22.35 12.41
CA TYR A 170 11.68 23.03 12.91
C TYR A 170 11.34 24.07 13.99
N TYR A 171 10.33 24.90 13.74
CA TYR A 171 9.85 25.90 14.70
C TYR A 171 9.31 25.25 16.00
N ALA A 172 8.50 24.18 15.89
CA ALA A 172 7.99 23.45 17.04
C ALA A 172 9.13 22.81 17.85
N GLY A 173 10.17 22.32 17.18
CA GLY A 173 11.39 21.80 17.82
C GLY A 173 12.12 22.84 18.65
N HIS A 174 12.26 24.06 18.14
CA HIS A 174 12.86 25.18 18.87
C HIS A 174 12.06 25.59 20.11
N LEU A 175 10.73 25.61 20.02
CA LEU A 175 9.86 25.91 21.16
C LEU A 175 9.98 24.84 22.27
N LYS A 176 10.16 23.57 21.90
CA LYS A 176 10.34 22.47 22.88
C LYS A 176 11.73 22.42 23.48
N ALA A 177 12.77 22.78 22.73
CA ALA A 177 14.12 22.87 23.26
C ALA A 177 14.26 23.95 24.35
N ALA A 178 13.39 24.96 24.30
CA ALA A 178 13.28 25.97 25.36
C ALA A 178 12.51 25.48 26.62
N GLY A 179 11.81 24.36 26.52
CA GLY A 179 11.11 23.73 27.63
C GLY A 179 11.60 22.27 27.82
N ASN A 180 12.04 21.91 29.02
CA ASN A 180 12.62 20.59 29.37
C ASN A 180 11.71 19.40 29.03
N GLY A 181 11.58 19.03 27.76
CA GLY A 181 10.82 17.88 27.29
C GLY A 181 11.64 16.60 27.27
N SER A 182 11.19 15.55 27.95
CA SER A 182 11.84 14.24 28.01
C SER A 182 11.93 13.53 26.65
N ALA A 183 13.09 12.89 26.40
CA ALA A 183 13.47 12.23 25.13
C ALA A 183 12.61 10.98 24.76
N GLN A 184 11.67 10.56 25.58
CA GLN A 184 10.89 9.31 25.44
C GLN A 184 9.75 9.40 24.44
N PHE A 185 9.63 10.50 23.71
CA PHE A 185 8.49 10.91 22.90
C PHE A 185 8.63 10.58 21.40
N TRP A 186 9.70 9.85 20.99
CA TRP A 186 10.11 9.82 19.58
C TRP A 186 9.23 8.95 18.62
N ALA A 187 8.56 7.92 19.10
CA ALA A 187 7.78 7.03 18.22
C ALA A 187 6.40 7.60 17.85
N SER A 188 5.73 8.26 18.78
CA SER A 188 4.34 8.75 18.67
C SER A 188 4.20 10.28 18.63
N ASN A 189 5.31 10.98 18.53
CA ASN A 189 5.28 12.45 18.59
C ASN A 189 4.60 13.04 17.34
N PRO A 190 3.59 13.92 17.48
CA PRO A 190 2.95 14.60 16.36
C PRO A 190 3.94 15.40 15.49
N ASP A 191 5.06 15.85 16.05
CA ASP A 191 6.09 16.55 15.30
C ASP A 191 6.73 15.65 14.23
N LEU A 192 6.97 14.37 14.57
CA LEU A 192 7.49 13.40 13.59
C LEU A 192 6.47 13.14 12.47
N ALA A 193 5.19 13.22 12.76
CA ALA A 193 4.16 13.13 11.73
C ALA A 193 4.28 14.29 10.73
N ILE A 194 4.49 15.51 11.23
CA ILE A 194 4.69 16.71 10.40
C ILE A 194 5.95 16.57 9.55
N LEU A 195 7.08 16.16 10.16
CA LEU A 195 8.34 15.90 9.45
C LEU A 195 8.17 14.87 8.31
N ARG A 196 7.56 13.73 8.63
CA ARG A 196 7.35 12.63 7.67
C ARG A 196 6.43 13.07 6.54
N LEU A 197 5.32 13.73 6.83
CA LEU A 197 4.40 14.25 5.81
C LEU A 197 5.10 15.27 4.90
N GLY A 198 5.79 16.26 5.47
CA GLY A 198 6.54 17.25 4.71
C GLY A 198 7.57 16.61 3.79
N SER A 199 8.36 15.65 4.33
CA SER A 199 9.37 14.92 3.56
C SER A 199 8.77 14.11 2.42
N VAL A 200 7.67 13.39 2.65
CA VAL A 200 6.98 12.59 1.62
C VAL A 200 6.43 13.48 0.51
N LEU A 201 5.81 14.60 0.84
CA LEU A 201 5.29 15.55 -0.16
C LEU A 201 6.41 16.08 -1.07
N ILE A 202 7.58 16.41 -0.49
CA ILE A 202 8.75 16.85 -1.25
C ILE A 202 9.31 15.71 -2.12
N LEU A 203 9.38 14.48 -1.58
CA LEU A 203 9.87 13.31 -2.33
C LEU A 203 8.97 12.91 -3.51
N ILE A 204 7.67 13.22 -3.45
CA ILE A 204 6.76 12.99 -4.58
C ILE A 204 7.10 13.90 -5.77
N VAL A 205 7.66 15.10 -5.53
CA VAL A 205 7.92 16.09 -6.57
C VAL A 205 8.88 15.58 -7.66
N PRO A 206 10.09 15.10 -7.37
CA PRO A 206 10.98 14.58 -8.40
C PRO A 206 10.37 13.41 -9.16
N ILE A 207 9.58 12.56 -8.49
CA ILE A 207 8.86 11.45 -9.14
C ILE A 207 7.82 11.98 -10.12
N ALA A 208 7.04 12.99 -9.73
CA ALA A 208 6.03 13.62 -10.59
C ALA A 208 6.68 14.31 -11.80
N LEU A 209 7.77 15.04 -11.61
CA LEU A 209 8.50 15.70 -12.69
C LEU A 209 9.17 14.68 -13.63
N LEU A 210 9.76 13.62 -13.07
CA LEU A 210 10.37 12.55 -13.86
C LEU A 210 9.31 11.82 -14.68
N SER A 211 8.16 11.50 -14.10
CA SER A 211 7.06 10.83 -14.80
C SER A 211 6.52 11.64 -15.98
N ALA A 212 6.59 12.97 -15.91
CA ALA A 212 6.20 13.85 -17.00
C ALA A 212 7.20 13.85 -18.17
N ARG A 213 8.47 13.54 -17.92
CA ARG A 213 9.54 13.50 -18.91
C ARG A 213 9.75 12.11 -19.52
N VAL A 214 9.47 11.06 -18.78
CA VAL A 214 9.67 9.67 -19.22
C VAL A 214 8.52 9.24 -20.13
N ARG A 215 8.80 9.05 -21.43
CA ARG A 215 7.81 8.62 -22.44
C ARG A 215 7.43 7.14 -22.31
N ALA A 216 8.37 6.30 -21.91
CA ALA A 216 8.15 4.86 -21.74
C ALA A 216 8.85 4.36 -20.46
N VAL A 217 8.08 3.70 -19.60
CA VAL A 217 8.62 3.08 -18.38
C VAL A 217 9.15 1.70 -18.74
N PRO A 218 10.37 1.32 -18.28
CA PRO A 218 10.91 -0.02 -18.52
C PRO A 218 9.94 -1.10 -18.04
N PRO A 219 9.72 -2.18 -18.80
CA PRO A 219 8.77 -3.24 -18.45
C PRO A 219 9.10 -3.92 -17.11
N THR A 220 10.38 -4.05 -16.79
CA THR A 220 10.82 -4.56 -15.47
C THR A 220 10.32 -3.71 -14.32
N LEU A 221 10.40 -2.38 -14.44
CA LEU A 221 9.92 -1.46 -13.40
C LEU A 221 8.41 -1.53 -13.24
N LEU A 222 7.67 -1.67 -14.35
CA LEU A 222 6.22 -1.88 -14.31
C LEU A 222 5.84 -3.20 -13.63
N THR A 223 6.58 -4.28 -13.93
CA THR A 223 6.37 -5.59 -13.30
C THR A 223 6.61 -5.51 -11.79
N VAL A 224 7.73 -4.94 -11.36
CA VAL A 224 8.05 -4.74 -9.94
C VAL A 224 6.99 -3.89 -9.25
N GLY A 225 6.57 -2.78 -9.87
CA GLY A 225 5.52 -1.90 -9.31
C GLY A 225 4.16 -2.56 -9.18
N ARG A 226 3.82 -3.52 -10.04
CA ARG A 226 2.56 -4.29 -9.94
C ARG A 226 2.62 -5.42 -8.92
N ARG A 227 3.80 -5.93 -8.58
CA ARG A 227 4.04 -7.08 -7.70
C ARG A 227 4.62 -6.69 -6.34
N THR A 228 4.29 -5.50 -5.85
CA THR A 228 4.83 -4.97 -4.57
C THR A 228 4.51 -5.86 -3.37
N LEU A 229 3.31 -6.44 -3.29
CA LEU A 229 2.91 -7.28 -2.15
C LEU A 229 3.73 -8.58 -2.04
N PRO A 230 3.90 -9.40 -3.10
CA PRO A 230 4.79 -10.55 -3.05
C PRO A 230 6.23 -10.20 -2.70
N ILE A 231 6.75 -9.10 -3.23
CA ILE A 231 8.11 -8.61 -2.92
C ILE A 231 8.21 -8.31 -1.42
N TYR A 232 7.21 -7.57 -0.89
CA TYR A 232 7.16 -7.23 0.52
C TYR A 232 7.10 -8.46 1.42
N LEU A 233 6.28 -9.46 1.09
CA LEU A 233 6.19 -10.70 1.87
C LEU A 233 7.50 -11.49 1.83
N LEU A 234 8.07 -11.68 0.65
CA LEU A 234 9.31 -12.45 0.49
C LEU A 234 10.47 -11.83 1.25
N HIS A 235 10.66 -10.51 1.15
CA HIS A 235 11.78 -9.89 1.87
C HIS A 235 11.59 -9.95 3.39
N LEU A 236 10.35 -9.85 3.91
CA LEU A 236 10.09 -10.03 5.34
C LEU A 236 10.41 -11.45 5.80
N VAL A 237 9.97 -12.46 5.05
CA VAL A 237 10.25 -13.86 5.37
C VAL A 237 11.75 -14.15 5.34
N ILE A 238 12.50 -13.57 4.42
CA ILE A 238 13.95 -13.74 4.33
C ILE A 238 14.65 -13.01 5.48
N LEU A 239 14.28 -11.76 5.77
CA LEU A 239 14.96 -10.96 6.79
C LEU A 239 14.60 -11.38 8.21
N TYR A 240 13.30 -11.46 8.51
CA TYR A 240 12.81 -11.67 9.86
C TYR A 240 12.38 -13.11 10.14
N GLY A 241 12.27 -13.92 9.08
CA GLY A 241 11.79 -15.29 9.19
C GLY A 241 10.28 -15.40 9.24
N SER A 242 9.85 -16.61 9.54
CA SER A 242 8.46 -16.99 9.75
C SER A 242 8.43 -18.18 10.74
N PRO A 243 7.28 -18.65 11.19
CA PRO A 243 7.20 -19.86 12.02
C PRO A 243 7.88 -21.08 11.39
N TRP A 244 8.01 -21.09 10.08
CA TRP A 244 8.57 -22.22 9.32
C TRP A 244 10.06 -22.10 8.98
N ASN A 245 10.65 -20.90 9.10
CA ASN A 245 12.06 -20.67 8.79
C ASN A 245 12.65 -19.54 9.64
N PRO A 246 13.92 -19.69 10.11
CA PRO A 246 14.65 -18.61 10.76
C PRO A 246 14.95 -17.48 9.75
N GLY A 247 14.90 -16.23 10.20
CA GLY A 247 15.28 -15.08 9.39
C GLY A 247 16.77 -14.78 9.46
N ILE A 248 17.30 -14.06 8.48
CA ILE A 248 18.69 -13.61 8.48
C ILE A 248 19.00 -12.73 9.71
N ASN A 249 18.01 -12.00 10.22
CA ASN A 249 18.16 -11.19 11.43
C ASN A 249 18.59 -12.01 12.67
N GLN A 250 18.18 -13.26 12.75
CA GLN A 250 18.60 -14.16 13.84
C GLN A 250 20.08 -14.56 13.74
N LEU A 251 20.68 -14.51 12.54
CA LEU A 251 22.07 -14.85 12.30
C LEU A 251 22.99 -13.64 12.48
N CYS A 252 22.49 -12.43 12.19
CA CYS A 252 23.26 -11.18 12.15
C CYS A 252 22.46 -10.02 12.73
N ASP A 253 22.10 -10.05 14.03
CA ASP A 253 21.38 -8.96 14.67
C ASP A 253 22.34 -7.77 14.91
N LYS A 254 22.11 -6.66 14.17
CA LYS A 254 22.80 -5.36 14.29
C LYS A 254 24.34 -5.41 14.30
N CYS A 255 24.93 -6.49 13.82
CA CYS A 255 26.39 -6.71 13.84
C CYS A 255 27.12 -6.20 12.61
N LEU A 256 26.39 -5.80 11.55
CA LEU A 256 27.01 -5.36 10.30
C LEU A 256 27.38 -3.87 10.32
N PRO A 257 28.65 -3.51 9.98
CA PRO A 257 29.04 -2.15 9.70
C PRO A 257 28.25 -1.53 8.53
N ILE A 258 28.33 -0.22 8.37
CA ILE A 258 27.53 0.54 7.37
C ILE A 258 27.73 0.00 5.95
N TRP A 259 28.95 -0.26 5.51
CA TRP A 259 29.22 -0.71 4.14
C TRP A 259 28.70 -2.11 3.82
N PRO A 260 28.95 -3.14 4.64
CA PRO A 260 28.31 -4.44 4.47
C PRO A 260 26.77 -4.39 4.53
N SER A 261 26.19 -3.53 5.41
CA SER A 261 24.73 -3.35 5.47
C SER A 261 24.18 -2.78 4.17
N LEU A 262 24.85 -1.79 3.58
CA LEU A 262 24.46 -1.22 2.29
C LEU A 262 24.59 -2.24 1.16
N ALA A 263 25.67 -3.03 1.13
CA ALA A 263 25.87 -4.09 0.16
C ALA A 263 24.78 -5.17 0.28
N ALA A 264 24.43 -5.58 1.51
CA ALA A 264 23.36 -6.54 1.78
C ALA A 264 21.99 -6.01 1.32
N ALA A 265 21.70 -4.73 1.58
CA ALA A 265 20.46 -4.08 1.13
C ALA A 265 20.37 -4.04 -0.41
N LEU A 266 21.45 -3.69 -1.10
CA LEU A 266 21.51 -3.70 -2.56
C LEU A 266 21.33 -5.12 -3.13
N LEU A 267 22.01 -6.11 -2.54
CA LEU A 267 21.86 -7.51 -2.92
C LEU A 267 20.42 -7.99 -2.74
N MET A 268 19.78 -7.66 -1.64
CA MET A 268 18.37 -7.96 -1.39
C MET A 268 17.46 -7.33 -2.46
N GLN A 269 17.69 -6.07 -2.84
CA GLN A 269 16.92 -5.42 -3.91
C GLN A 269 17.08 -6.14 -5.25
N VAL A 270 18.32 -6.47 -5.63
CA VAL A 270 18.58 -7.21 -6.88
C VAL A 270 17.90 -8.58 -6.85
N LEU A 271 17.99 -9.29 -5.72
CA LEU A 271 17.33 -10.59 -5.52
C LEU A 271 15.80 -10.46 -5.70
N MET A 272 15.17 -9.48 -5.05
CA MET A 272 13.72 -9.26 -5.14
C MET A 272 13.27 -8.93 -6.56
N ILE A 273 14.02 -8.08 -7.27
CA ILE A 273 13.76 -7.76 -8.68
C ILE A 273 13.88 -9.02 -9.53
N GLY A 274 14.96 -9.79 -9.37
CA GLY A 274 15.23 -11.02 -10.10
C GLY A 274 14.13 -12.06 -9.91
N LEU A 275 13.73 -12.32 -8.66
CA LEU A 275 12.65 -13.24 -8.32
C LEU A 275 11.30 -12.80 -8.92
N THR A 276 11.01 -11.50 -8.87
CA THR A 276 9.77 -10.96 -9.42
C THR A 276 9.70 -11.12 -10.93
N VAL A 277 10.78 -10.82 -11.63
CA VAL A 277 10.87 -10.98 -13.09
C VAL A 277 10.81 -12.46 -13.49
N ALA A 278 11.49 -13.34 -12.74
CA ALA A 278 11.43 -14.79 -12.96
C ALA A 278 10.01 -15.33 -12.78
N TYR A 279 9.34 -14.94 -11.70
CA TYR A 279 7.96 -15.33 -11.43
C TYR A 279 7.00 -14.88 -12.54
N ASP A 280 7.11 -13.63 -12.98
CA ASP A 280 6.26 -13.09 -14.03
C ASP A 280 6.45 -13.82 -15.36
N LYS A 281 7.70 -14.18 -15.69
CA LYS A 281 8.00 -15.01 -16.88
C LYS A 281 7.38 -16.41 -16.79
N ILE A 282 7.40 -17.04 -15.62
CA ILE A 282 6.79 -18.36 -15.40
C ILE A 282 5.28 -18.29 -15.53
N GLU A 283 4.65 -17.27 -14.92
CA GLU A 283 3.20 -17.05 -14.99
C GLU A 283 2.76 -16.78 -16.44
N PHE A 284 3.49 -15.93 -17.14
CA PHE A 284 3.24 -15.66 -18.58
C PHE A 284 3.35 -16.93 -19.43
N ARG A 285 4.38 -17.76 -19.22
CA ARG A 285 4.51 -19.04 -19.92
C ARG A 285 3.35 -19.99 -19.64
N LYS A 286 2.86 -20.05 -18.38
CA LYS A 286 1.69 -20.86 -18.02
C LYS A 286 0.41 -20.36 -18.70
N LEU A 287 0.22 -19.06 -18.78
CA LEU A 287 -0.93 -18.46 -19.47
C LEU A 287 -0.89 -18.74 -20.98
N MET A 288 0.27 -18.59 -21.61
CA MET A 288 0.44 -18.90 -23.03
C MET A 288 0.27 -20.40 -23.33
N ALA A 289 0.67 -21.28 -22.41
CA ALA A 289 0.46 -22.71 -22.54
C ALA A 289 -1.04 -23.11 -22.45
N LYS A 290 -1.86 -22.35 -21.72
CA LYS A 290 -3.30 -22.55 -21.56
C LYS A 290 -4.13 -21.79 -22.61
N SER A 291 -3.52 -20.94 -23.45
CA SER A 291 -4.26 -20.14 -24.41
C SER A 291 -4.80 -21.01 -25.54
N PRO A 292 -6.05 -20.83 -26.00
CA PRO A 292 -6.66 -21.59 -27.10
C PRO A 292 -5.93 -21.41 -28.43
N ILE A 293 -5.12 -20.37 -28.58
CA ILE A 293 -4.29 -20.11 -29.77
C ILE A 293 -3.34 -21.29 -30.05
N ARG A 294 -2.81 -21.96 -29.02
CA ARG A 294 -1.92 -23.10 -29.18
C ARG A 294 -2.65 -24.37 -29.64
N GLU A 295 -3.95 -24.51 -29.38
CA GLU A 295 -4.77 -25.59 -29.92
C GLU A 295 -5.06 -25.38 -31.41
N LEU A 296 -5.26 -24.14 -31.83
CA LEU A 296 -5.47 -23.79 -33.24
C LEU A 296 -4.23 -24.08 -34.11
N THR A 297 -3.03 -23.86 -33.57
CA THR A 297 -1.76 -24.17 -34.28
C THR A 297 -1.40 -25.64 -34.26
N LYS A 298 -2.01 -26.45 -33.38
CA LYS A 298 -1.80 -27.92 -33.32
C LYS A 298 -2.77 -28.74 -34.18
N ARG A 299 -3.84 -28.11 -34.73
CA ARG A 299 -4.74 -28.82 -35.64
C ARG A 299 -3.99 -29.16 -36.92
N PRO A 300 -3.91 -30.44 -37.32
CA PRO A 300 -3.24 -30.85 -38.52
C PRO A 300 -3.89 -30.20 -39.74
N HIS A 301 -3.08 -29.82 -40.72
CA HIS A 301 -3.44 -29.10 -41.93
C HIS A 301 -4.62 -29.67 -42.75
N LYS A 302 -5.08 -30.89 -42.41
CA LYS A 302 -6.21 -31.57 -43.08
C LYS A 302 -7.58 -30.99 -42.69
N GLU A 303 -7.74 -30.39 -41.49
CA GLU A 303 -9.02 -29.81 -41.06
C GLU A 303 -9.20 -28.34 -41.52
N GLN A 304 -8.14 -27.65 -41.91
CA GLN A 304 -8.24 -26.27 -42.36
C GLN A 304 -8.90 -26.12 -43.76
N LYS A 305 -8.98 -27.22 -44.55
CA LYS A 305 -9.65 -27.18 -45.87
C LYS A 305 -11.16 -27.34 -45.81
N ALA A 306 -11.74 -27.59 -44.64
CA ALA A 306 -13.18 -27.82 -44.50
C ALA A 306 -13.94 -26.64 -43.85
N ALA A 307 -13.32 -25.44 -43.74
CA ALA A 307 -14.07 -24.28 -43.28
C ALA A 307 -14.94 -23.73 -44.44
N PRO A 308 -16.25 -23.51 -44.19
CA PRO A 308 -17.10 -22.91 -45.22
C PRO A 308 -16.64 -21.51 -45.58
N PRO A 309 -16.75 -21.07 -46.85
CA PRO A 309 -16.35 -19.75 -47.27
C PRO A 309 -17.19 -18.70 -46.50
N LEU A 310 -16.50 -17.65 -46.05
CA LEU A 310 -17.11 -16.48 -45.42
C LEU A 310 -18.21 -15.92 -46.35
N PRO A 311 -19.41 -15.54 -45.82
CA PRO A 311 -20.45 -14.93 -46.64
C PRO A 311 -19.92 -13.65 -47.28
N GLN A 312 -20.02 -13.60 -48.63
CA GLN A 312 -19.65 -12.41 -49.42
C GLN A 312 -20.57 -11.26 -48.94
N ARG A 313 -19.99 -10.14 -48.56
CA ARG A 313 -20.74 -8.90 -48.35
C ARG A 313 -21.38 -8.53 -49.71
N VAL A 314 -22.69 -8.67 -49.75
CA VAL A 314 -23.50 -8.07 -50.83
C VAL A 314 -23.40 -6.57 -50.65
N GLY A 315 -22.72 -5.91 -51.63
CA GLY A 315 -22.69 -4.48 -51.73
C GLY A 315 -24.06 -3.96 -52.06
N ASN A 316 -24.69 -3.26 -51.09
CA ASN A 316 -25.85 -2.42 -51.40
C ASN A 316 -25.32 -1.07 -51.94
N ASP A 317 -25.21 -0.96 -53.24
CA ASP A 317 -25.16 0.30 -53.95
C ASP A 317 -26.55 0.92 -53.90
N ALA A 318 -26.82 1.71 -52.84
CA ALA A 318 -28.01 2.56 -52.79
C ALA A 318 -27.61 3.92 -53.34
N GLU A 319 -28.09 4.18 -54.55
CA GLU A 319 -28.08 5.49 -55.23
C GLU A 319 -28.67 6.59 -54.30
N MET A 320 -27.87 7.63 -54.11
CA MET A 320 -28.37 8.89 -53.52
C MET A 320 -29.06 9.74 -54.63
N PRO A 321 -30.31 10.17 -54.44
CA PRO A 321 -30.92 11.13 -55.36
C PRO A 321 -30.32 12.51 -55.13
N ARG A 322 -29.81 13.13 -56.23
CA ARG A 322 -29.48 14.57 -56.34
C ARG A 322 -30.76 15.40 -56.13
N ARG A 323 -30.76 16.26 -55.16
CA ARG A 323 -31.72 17.37 -55.07
C ARG A 323 -31.08 18.65 -55.65
N SER A 324 -31.82 19.18 -56.58
CA SER A 324 -31.70 20.51 -57.16
C SER A 324 -31.80 21.61 -56.13
#